data_f406996c73ae22123c375798f6689fcf
#
_entry.id   f406996c73ae22123c375798f6689fcf
#
_cell.length_a   1.000
_cell.length_b   1.000
_cell.length_c   1.000
_cell.angle_alpha   90.00
_cell.angle_beta   90.00
_cell.angle_gamma   90.00
#
_symmetry.space_group_name_H-M   'P 1'
#
loop_
_entity.id
_entity.type
_entity.pdbx_description
1 polymer ?
#
loop_
_entity_poly.entity_id
_entity_poly.type
_entity_poly.pdbx_seq_one_letter_code
_entity_poly.pdbx_strand_id
1 'polypeptide(L)'
;MEEITFAADPMRLMIAAAVGIIVLLVLIIKFKLHPVLSMMISAIIIGAGAGMPLTMISDTVEKGVGKTLQGIALLVGLGSMFGGILEVSGGAQRIAETLIDKFGQKKAGWALGLTGLVIGTTVFFEAGVVVLIPLAFSVAKQTKKSTLYYAIPLLSGLASGYAFVPPSAGSVLVANALGVNLGTMIMVGIPTALICMLVSGIIWGGFIGNKIFTELPANVGEIKDDGKELPSFGLVLGVILIPLVLILLSTLSKYMPLPAGVQDVLGFLGKPFLALTIATLAAMYFLGIRRGFSGAQLKKILDHSLRPVGMILLVIASGGVIRWMLQDSGLGNIIGPALEKSGLPLILIAFFIAILVRASVGSSIVAMTMASGIMATMPAVMDTSMLYRAAMCCAICGGATALSHVNDAGFWLVGTFLEIDEKTTLKSWTIMETLIGVTALIVSLVISIFA
;
A
#
# COMPACT_ATOMS: atom_id res chain seq x y z
N MET A 1 5.70 -30.78 27.46
CA MET A 1 4.83 -29.62 27.75
C MET A 1 3.46 -30.00 27.22
N GLU A 2 2.49 -30.18 28.11
CA GLU A 2 1.10 -30.44 27.72
C GLU A 2 0.65 -29.24 26.87
N GLU A 3 0.20 -29.51 25.64
CA GLU A 3 -0.55 -28.53 24.86
C GLU A 3 -1.79 -28.17 25.67
N ILE A 4 -1.79 -26.99 26.27
CA ILE A 4 -2.97 -26.45 26.93
C ILE A 4 -3.99 -26.21 25.82
N THR A 5 -4.88 -27.18 25.60
CA THR A 5 -6.00 -27.05 24.67
C THR A 5 -6.98 -26.07 25.29
N PHE A 6 -6.89 -24.81 24.86
CA PHE A 6 -7.82 -23.77 25.23
C PHE A 6 -9.07 -23.87 24.35
N ALA A 7 -10.19 -24.25 24.93
CA ALA A 7 -11.50 -24.25 24.30
C ALA A 7 -12.37 -23.15 24.91
N ALA A 8 -12.55 -22.04 24.20
CA ALA A 8 -13.40 -20.96 24.68
C ALA A 8 -14.84 -21.12 24.20
N ASP A 9 -15.78 -20.67 25.03
CA ASP A 9 -17.18 -20.54 24.65
C ASP A 9 -17.32 -19.59 23.43
N PRO A 10 -18.01 -19.99 22.35
CA PRO A 10 -18.20 -19.19 21.16
C PRO A 10 -18.75 -17.79 21.39
N MET A 11 -19.72 -17.66 22.31
CA MET A 11 -20.33 -16.36 22.63
C MET A 11 -19.33 -15.45 23.33
N ARG A 12 -18.55 -16.01 24.27
CA ARG A 12 -17.49 -15.28 24.98
C ARG A 12 -16.42 -14.76 24.00
N LEU A 13 -16.01 -15.58 23.02
CA LEU A 13 -15.04 -15.18 21.99
C LEU A 13 -15.55 -14.03 21.12
N MET A 14 -16.81 -14.11 20.65
CA MET A 14 -17.41 -13.03 19.86
C MET A 14 -17.50 -11.73 20.65
N ILE A 15 -17.92 -11.79 21.92
CA ILE A 15 -17.99 -10.62 22.78
C ILE A 15 -16.59 -10.04 23.02
N ALA A 16 -15.60 -10.87 23.33
CA ALA A 16 -14.21 -10.43 23.55
C ALA A 16 -13.62 -9.72 22.33
N ALA A 17 -13.84 -10.28 21.13
CA ALA A 17 -13.38 -9.68 19.88
C ALA A 17 -14.11 -8.35 19.60
N ALA A 18 -15.43 -8.31 19.75
CA ALA A 18 -16.21 -7.09 19.55
C ALA A 18 -15.78 -5.98 20.53
N VAL A 19 -15.64 -6.30 21.82
CA VAL A 19 -15.15 -5.36 22.85
C VAL A 19 -13.73 -4.89 22.52
N GLY A 20 -12.81 -5.79 22.14
CA GLY A 20 -11.46 -5.41 21.77
C GLY A 20 -11.41 -4.46 20.58
N ILE A 21 -12.21 -4.72 19.54
CA ILE A 21 -12.29 -3.83 18.35
C ILE A 21 -12.91 -2.46 18.74
N ILE A 22 -13.97 -2.45 19.55
CA ILE A 22 -14.59 -1.19 20.04
C ILE A 22 -13.57 -0.40 20.87
N VAL A 23 -12.86 -1.06 21.79
CA VAL A 23 -11.80 -0.41 22.60
C VAL A 23 -10.72 0.17 21.70
N LEU A 24 -10.24 -0.58 20.69
CA LEU A 24 -9.27 -0.07 19.72
C LEU A 24 -9.73 1.23 19.08
N LEU A 25 -10.95 1.25 18.54
CA LEU A 25 -11.51 2.44 17.89
C LEU A 25 -11.68 3.61 18.88
N VAL A 26 -12.14 3.35 20.08
CA VAL A 26 -12.29 4.37 21.13
C VAL A 26 -10.93 4.95 21.54
N LEU A 27 -9.90 4.11 21.72
CA LEU A 27 -8.56 4.56 22.07
C LEU A 27 -7.96 5.46 20.97
N ILE A 28 -8.14 5.10 19.71
CA ILE A 28 -7.60 5.89 18.59
C ILE A 28 -8.43 7.16 18.36
N ILE A 29 -9.74 7.06 18.26
CA ILE A 29 -10.63 8.18 17.85
C ILE A 29 -10.84 9.18 18.98
N LYS A 30 -11.22 8.69 20.17
CA LYS A 30 -11.60 9.57 21.30
C LYS A 30 -10.38 9.99 22.12
N PHE A 31 -9.51 9.03 22.47
CA PHE A 31 -8.33 9.30 23.30
C PHE A 31 -7.11 9.72 22.47
N LYS A 32 -7.16 9.63 21.14
CA LYS A 32 -6.04 9.94 20.22
C LYS A 32 -4.75 9.21 20.59
N LEU A 33 -4.88 8.03 21.18
CA LEU A 33 -3.74 7.21 21.56
C LEU A 33 -3.06 6.65 20.31
N HIS A 34 -1.75 6.50 20.36
CA HIS A 34 -0.94 6.01 19.25
C HIS A 34 -1.44 4.63 18.77
N PRO A 35 -1.59 4.38 17.43
CA PRO A 35 -2.16 3.14 16.91
C PRO A 35 -1.47 1.87 17.41
N VAL A 36 -0.13 1.86 17.56
CA VAL A 36 0.63 0.73 18.09
C VAL A 36 0.16 0.35 19.50
N LEU A 37 0.06 1.33 20.41
CA LEU A 37 -0.39 1.08 21.79
C LEU A 37 -1.85 0.65 21.82
N SER A 38 -2.70 1.27 21.02
CA SER A 38 -4.12 0.93 20.92
C SER A 38 -4.33 -0.50 20.45
N MET A 39 -3.57 -0.94 19.45
CA MET A 39 -3.61 -2.32 18.94
C MET A 39 -3.09 -3.33 19.96
N MET A 40 -2.01 -3.01 20.69
CA MET A 40 -1.46 -3.87 21.74
C MET A 40 -2.46 -4.05 22.89
N ILE A 41 -3.04 -2.95 23.39
CA ILE A 41 -4.07 -2.98 24.45
C ILE A 41 -5.28 -3.79 23.98
N SER A 42 -5.76 -3.54 22.78
CA SER A 42 -6.88 -4.26 22.18
C SER A 42 -6.62 -5.77 22.10
N ALA A 43 -5.44 -6.16 21.62
CA ALA A 43 -5.06 -7.59 21.54
C ALA A 43 -5.07 -8.27 22.91
N ILE A 44 -4.49 -7.62 23.93
CA ILE A 44 -4.50 -8.14 25.30
C ILE A 44 -5.93 -8.28 25.85
N ILE A 45 -6.80 -7.30 25.59
CA ILE A 45 -8.21 -7.34 26.00
C ILE A 45 -8.95 -8.48 25.30
N ILE A 46 -8.69 -8.71 24.02
CA ILE A 46 -9.26 -9.84 23.26
C ILE A 46 -8.84 -11.16 23.92
N GLY A 47 -7.54 -11.37 24.15
CA GLY A 47 -7.02 -12.61 24.76
C GLY A 47 -7.57 -12.86 26.16
N ALA A 48 -7.52 -11.85 27.03
CA ALA A 48 -8.03 -11.93 28.40
C ALA A 48 -9.56 -12.12 28.44
N GLY A 49 -10.30 -11.38 27.63
CA GLY A 49 -11.75 -11.52 27.48
C GLY A 49 -12.16 -12.88 26.96
N ALA A 50 -11.41 -13.45 26.02
CA ALA A 50 -11.58 -14.81 25.54
C ALA A 50 -11.31 -15.86 26.62
N GLY A 51 -10.55 -15.51 27.67
CA GLY A 51 -10.16 -16.42 28.76
C GLY A 51 -8.86 -17.18 28.48
N MET A 52 -8.04 -16.67 27.55
CA MET A 52 -6.73 -17.27 27.29
C MET A 52 -5.82 -17.18 28.54
N PRO A 53 -5.02 -18.20 28.81
CA PRO A 53 -3.99 -18.14 29.86
C PRO A 53 -3.04 -16.96 29.60
N LEU A 54 -2.58 -16.27 30.66
CA LEU A 54 -1.69 -15.12 30.53
C LEU A 54 -0.38 -15.46 29.81
N THR A 55 0.16 -16.66 30.01
CA THR A 55 1.33 -17.16 29.29
C THR A 55 1.05 -17.28 27.79
N MET A 56 -0.09 -17.84 27.42
CA MET A 56 -0.51 -17.94 26.02
C MET A 56 -0.72 -16.57 25.36
N ILE A 57 -1.25 -15.59 26.11
CA ILE A 57 -1.37 -14.21 25.62
C ILE A 57 0.02 -13.63 25.30
N SER A 58 0.99 -13.79 26.22
CA SER A 58 2.37 -13.35 26.01
C SER A 58 3.02 -14.00 24.79
N ASP A 59 2.94 -15.33 24.71
CA ASP A 59 3.49 -16.10 23.59
C ASP A 59 2.85 -15.71 22.26
N THR A 60 1.53 -15.47 22.26
CA THR A 60 0.80 -14.98 21.06
C THR A 60 1.25 -13.58 20.64
N VAL A 61 1.55 -12.70 21.59
CA VAL A 61 2.12 -11.37 21.28
C VAL A 61 3.47 -11.51 20.59
N GLU A 62 4.40 -12.27 21.16
CA GLU A 62 5.73 -12.49 20.58
C GLU A 62 5.66 -13.17 19.20
N LYS A 63 4.84 -14.21 19.08
CA LYS A 63 4.55 -14.92 17.84
C LYS A 63 3.96 -13.95 16.80
N GLY A 64 3.01 -13.10 17.20
CA GLY A 64 2.36 -12.12 16.33
C GLY A 64 3.34 -11.12 15.74
N VAL A 65 4.23 -10.56 16.56
CA VAL A 65 5.31 -9.68 16.11
C VAL A 65 6.28 -10.43 15.18
N GLY A 66 6.83 -11.55 15.64
CA GLY A 66 7.87 -12.31 14.92
C GLY A 66 7.39 -12.81 13.57
N LYS A 67 6.25 -13.51 13.52
CA LYS A 67 5.70 -14.07 12.27
C LYS A 67 5.29 -13.01 11.26
N THR A 68 4.77 -11.88 11.73
CA THR A 68 4.35 -10.80 10.85
C THR A 68 5.56 -10.08 10.24
N LEU A 69 6.57 -9.75 11.04
CA LEU A 69 7.77 -9.07 10.56
C LEU A 69 8.66 -9.97 9.70
N GLN A 70 8.70 -11.26 9.96
CA GLN A 70 9.52 -12.25 9.23
C GLN A 70 9.34 -12.16 7.71
N GLY A 71 8.10 -11.94 7.23
CA GLY A 71 7.82 -11.87 5.79
C GLY A 71 7.92 -10.48 5.17
N ILE A 72 7.94 -9.42 5.99
CA ILE A 72 7.68 -8.05 5.51
C ILE A 72 8.83 -7.09 5.78
N ALA A 73 9.55 -7.23 6.89
CA ALA A 73 10.52 -6.23 7.35
C ALA A 73 11.59 -5.90 6.30
N LEU A 74 12.21 -6.92 5.70
CA LEU A 74 13.21 -6.72 4.64
C LEU A 74 12.61 -6.09 3.40
N LEU A 75 11.38 -6.46 3.01
CA LEU A 75 10.75 -5.93 1.80
C LEU A 75 10.43 -4.45 1.94
N VAL A 76 9.87 -4.04 3.06
CA VAL A 76 9.56 -2.64 3.35
C VAL A 76 10.85 -1.81 3.47
N GLY A 77 11.87 -2.33 4.16
CA GLY A 77 13.17 -1.66 4.30
C GLY A 77 13.89 -1.48 2.97
N LEU A 78 14.06 -2.56 2.20
CA LEU A 78 14.72 -2.51 0.90
C LEU A 78 13.94 -1.68 -0.13
N GLY A 79 12.61 -1.78 -0.13
CA GLY A 79 11.75 -0.96 -0.99
C GLY A 79 11.90 0.53 -0.68
N SER A 80 11.97 0.91 0.59
CA SER A 80 12.22 2.30 1.01
C SER A 80 13.60 2.80 0.60
N MET A 81 14.65 2.00 0.77
CA MET A 81 16.01 2.33 0.30
C MET A 81 16.03 2.54 -1.21
N PHE A 82 15.42 1.64 -1.96
CA PHE A 82 15.31 1.72 -3.40
C PHE A 82 14.59 3.00 -3.85
N GLY A 83 13.42 3.28 -3.24
CA GLY A 83 12.65 4.50 -3.49
C GLY A 83 13.45 5.77 -3.20
N GLY A 84 14.17 5.82 -2.08
CA GLY A 84 15.00 6.97 -1.71
C GLY A 84 16.13 7.28 -2.71
N ILE A 85 16.74 6.25 -3.32
CA ILE A 85 17.73 6.46 -4.38
C ILE A 85 17.06 7.02 -5.64
N LEU A 86 15.91 6.49 -6.04
CA LEU A 86 15.14 7.00 -7.18
C LEU A 86 14.74 8.46 -7.01
N GLU A 87 14.34 8.83 -5.79
CA GLU A 87 13.97 10.21 -5.43
C GLU A 87 15.18 11.16 -5.56
N VAL A 88 16.26 10.90 -4.83
CA VAL A 88 17.43 11.80 -4.76
C VAL A 88 18.22 11.86 -6.07
N SER A 89 18.19 10.79 -6.88
CA SER A 89 18.86 10.76 -8.20
C SER A 89 18.13 11.57 -9.28
N GLY A 90 16.93 12.07 -9.03
CA GLY A 90 16.06 12.68 -10.04
C GLY A 90 15.40 11.67 -10.98
N GLY A 91 15.45 10.38 -10.64
CA GLY A 91 14.83 9.32 -11.47
C GLY A 91 13.33 9.49 -11.62
N ALA A 92 12.63 9.81 -10.53
CA ALA A 92 11.20 10.06 -10.54
C ALA A 92 10.82 11.26 -11.44
N GLN A 93 11.60 12.35 -11.34
CA GLN A 93 11.45 13.53 -12.17
C GLN A 93 11.65 13.19 -13.67
N ARG A 94 12.69 12.42 -14.02
CA ARG A 94 12.95 12.02 -15.41
C ARG A 94 11.80 11.23 -16.03
N ILE A 95 11.20 10.30 -15.27
CA ILE A 95 10.02 9.55 -15.75
C ILE A 95 8.91 10.53 -16.13
N ALA A 96 8.61 11.47 -15.23
CA ALA A 96 7.53 12.43 -15.44
C ALA A 96 7.78 13.36 -16.65
N GLU A 97 8.97 13.98 -16.72
CA GLU A 97 9.32 14.87 -17.83
C GLU A 97 9.23 14.16 -19.18
N THR A 98 9.83 12.97 -19.29
CA THR A 98 9.82 12.19 -20.54
C THR A 98 8.39 11.80 -20.94
N LEU A 99 7.54 11.42 -19.99
CA LEU A 99 6.15 11.09 -20.31
C LEU A 99 5.35 12.33 -20.70
N ILE A 100 5.55 13.47 -20.04
CA ILE A 100 4.91 14.75 -20.43
C ILE A 100 5.30 15.14 -21.84
N ASP A 101 6.59 15.05 -22.18
CA ASP A 101 7.09 15.38 -23.53
C ASP A 101 6.50 14.44 -24.59
N LYS A 102 6.43 13.14 -24.33
CA LYS A 102 5.88 12.16 -25.27
C LYS A 102 4.37 12.26 -25.47
N PHE A 103 3.60 12.50 -24.40
CA PHE A 103 2.15 12.59 -24.47
C PHE A 103 1.69 13.96 -24.92
N GLY A 104 2.53 14.99 -24.76
CA GLY A 104 2.22 16.38 -25.04
C GLY A 104 1.25 17.01 -24.02
N GLN A 105 1.12 18.32 -24.06
CA GLN A 105 0.32 19.08 -23.08
C GLN A 105 -1.15 18.66 -22.99
N LYS A 106 -1.76 18.25 -24.13
CA LYS A 106 -3.17 17.83 -24.17
C LYS A 106 -3.44 16.55 -23.33
N LYS A 107 -2.45 15.65 -23.24
CA LYS A 107 -2.54 14.40 -22.52
C LYS A 107 -1.62 14.36 -21.27
N ALA A 108 -1.18 15.53 -20.80
CA ALA A 108 -0.27 15.59 -19.64
C ALA A 108 -0.87 14.99 -18.37
N GLY A 109 -2.19 15.01 -18.19
CA GLY A 109 -2.86 14.28 -17.10
C GLY A 109 -2.58 12.78 -17.14
N TRP A 110 -2.57 12.16 -18.34
CA TRP A 110 -2.18 10.75 -18.49
C TRP A 110 -0.72 10.52 -18.15
N ALA A 111 0.16 11.39 -18.62
CA ALA A 111 1.59 11.31 -18.32
C ALA A 111 1.84 11.36 -16.81
N LEU A 112 1.20 12.29 -16.11
CA LEU A 112 1.32 12.46 -14.67
C LEU A 112 0.70 11.27 -13.90
N GLY A 113 -0.47 10.79 -14.32
CA GLY A 113 -1.09 9.61 -13.73
C GLY A 113 -0.21 8.35 -13.84
N LEU A 114 0.32 8.09 -15.05
CA LEU A 114 1.25 6.97 -15.27
C LEU A 114 2.56 7.13 -14.50
N THR A 115 3.10 8.35 -14.43
CA THR A 115 4.28 8.65 -13.60
C THR A 115 3.99 8.31 -12.12
N GLY A 116 2.87 8.83 -11.60
CA GLY A 116 2.44 8.54 -10.24
C GLY A 116 2.33 7.04 -10.00
N LEU A 117 1.69 6.31 -10.92
CA LEU A 117 1.51 4.87 -10.81
C LEU A 117 2.85 4.13 -10.76
N VAL A 118 3.78 4.42 -11.66
CA VAL A 118 5.10 3.78 -11.70
C VAL A 118 5.89 4.08 -10.42
N ILE A 119 5.94 5.35 -10.03
CA ILE A 119 6.72 5.77 -8.84
C ILE A 119 6.06 5.27 -7.55
N GLY A 120 4.73 5.27 -7.46
CA GLY A 120 3.98 4.77 -6.30
C GLY A 120 4.22 3.30 -5.99
N THR A 121 4.69 2.49 -6.95
CA THR A 121 5.06 1.09 -6.67
C THR A 121 6.28 0.96 -5.75
N THR A 122 7.13 1.98 -5.69
CA THR A 122 8.45 1.89 -5.03
C THR A 122 8.70 2.98 -4.00
N VAL A 123 8.03 4.12 -4.14
CA VAL A 123 8.18 5.30 -3.27
C VAL A 123 6.96 5.43 -2.36
N PHE A 124 7.16 5.81 -1.11
CA PHE A 124 6.04 6.14 -0.22
C PHE A 124 5.22 7.28 -0.79
N PHE A 125 3.91 7.24 -0.57
CA PHE A 125 2.97 8.21 -1.13
C PHE A 125 3.40 9.65 -0.81
N GLU A 126 3.70 9.96 0.45
CA GLU A 126 4.07 11.30 0.90
C GLU A 126 5.34 11.83 0.21
N ALA A 127 6.37 10.97 0.10
CA ALA A 127 7.61 11.34 -0.59
C ALA A 127 7.36 11.53 -2.10
N GLY A 128 6.57 10.67 -2.71
CA GLY A 128 6.16 10.80 -4.12
C GLY A 128 5.42 12.10 -4.40
N VAL A 129 4.53 12.54 -3.50
CA VAL A 129 3.83 13.83 -3.60
C VAL A 129 4.82 14.99 -3.57
N VAL A 130 5.71 15.03 -2.57
CA VAL A 130 6.71 16.12 -2.41
C VAL A 130 7.54 16.31 -3.69
N VAL A 131 8.00 15.20 -4.28
CA VAL A 131 8.90 15.24 -5.45
C VAL A 131 8.14 15.56 -6.74
N LEU A 132 6.94 15.03 -6.91
CA LEU A 132 6.26 15.06 -8.21
C LEU A 132 5.21 16.16 -8.34
N ILE A 133 4.65 16.68 -7.24
CA ILE A 133 3.60 17.70 -7.30
C ILE A 133 4.04 19.00 -8.02
N PRO A 134 5.32 19.46 -7.89
CA PRO A 134 5.81 20.61 -8.66
C PRO A 134 5.69 20.47 -10.18
N LEU A 135 5.77 19.21 -10.69
CA LEU A 135 5.59 18.94 -12.12
C LEU A 135 4.13 19.18 -12.57
N ALA A 136 3.15 18.80 -11.72
CA ALA A 136 1.75 19.13 -11.98
C ALA A 136 1.52 20.66 -12.00
N PHE A 137 2.19 21.40 -11.12
CA PHE A 137 2.17 22.87 -11.10
C PHE A 137 2.76 23.48 -12.38
N SER A 138 3.91 22.97 -12.83
CA SER A 138 4.57 23.41 -14.05
C SER A 138 3.64 23.27 -15.27
N VAL A 139 2.98 22.11 -15.40
CA VAL A 139 2.04 21.88 -16.50
C VAL A 139 0.79 22.75 -16.36
N ALA A 140 0.26 22.93 -15.16
CA ALA A 140 -0.89 23.82 -14.91
C ALA A 140 -0.56 25.27 -15.30
N LYS A 141 0.64 25.77 -14.96
CA LYS A 141 1.14 27.09 -15.33
C LYS A 141 1.19 27.28 -16.86
N GLN A 142 1.75 26.31 -17.57
CA GLN A 142 1.92 26.36 -19.02
C GLN A 142 0.56 26.31 -19.76
N THR A 143 -0.37 25.51 -19.27
CA THR A 143 -1.67 25.28 -19.92
C THR A 143 -2.77 26.22 -19.44
N LYS A 144 -2.52 27.02 -18.40
CA LYS A 144 -3.49 27.91 -17.74
C LYS A 144 -4.76 27.19 -17.27
N LYS A 145 -4.64 25.90 -16.91
CA LYS A 145 -5.72 25.10 -16.34
C LYS A 145 -5.60 25.04 -14.82
N SER A 146 -6.71 24.63 -14.16
CA SER A 146 -6.73 24.37 -12.72
C SER A 146 -5.60 23.42 -12.30
N THR A 147 -4.97 23.71 -11.18
CA THR A 147 -3.95 22.81 -10.58
C THR A 147 -4.51 21.42 -10.29
N LEU A 148 -5.77 21.33 -9.86
CA LEU A 148 -6.47 20.06 -9.63
C LEU A 148 -6.54 19.18 -10.89
N TYR A 149 -6.64 19.78 -12.09
CA TYR A 149 -6.73 19.04 -13.35
C TYR A 149 -5.52 18.14 -13.58
N TYR A 150 -4.36 18.50 -13.05
CA TYR A 150 -3.10 17.75 -13.19
C TYR A 150 -2.66 17.06 -11.90
N ALA A 151 -2.93 17.66 -10.74
CA ALA A 151 -2.59 17.08 -9.46
C ALA A 151 -3.39 15.79 -9.17
N ILE A 152 -4.71 15.78 -9.44
CA ILE A 152 -5.54 14.59 -9.16
C ILE A 152 -5.10 13.35 -9.95
N PRO A 153 -4.82 13.40 -11.27
CA PRO A 153 -4.25 12.27 -11.98
C PRO A 153 -2.94 11.75 -11.38
N LEU A 154 -2.02 12.65 -11.03
CA LEU A 154 -0.75 12.30 -10.40
C LEU A 154 -0.94 11.60 -9.07
N LEU A 155 -1.75 12.19 -8.18
CA LEU A 155 -2.04 11.66 -6.85
C LEU A 155 -2.77 10.31 -6.92
N SER A 156 -3.72 10.18 -7.84
CA SER A 156 -4.42 8.91 -8.10
C SER A 156 -3.47 7.81 -8.57
N GLY A 157 -2.54 8.14 -9.47
CA GLY A 157 -1.50 7.21 -9.90
C GLY A 157 -0.63 6.77 -8.73
N LEU A 158 -0.10 7.70 -7.93
CA LEU A 158 0.70 7.43 -6.74
C LEU A 158 -0.05 6.53 -5.75
N ALA A 159 -1.28 6.88 -5.39
CA ALA A 159 -2.09 6.13 -4.46
C ALA A 159 -2.41 4.72 -4.98
N SER A 160 -2.79 4.59 -6.27
CA SER A 160 -3.09 3.29 -6.87
C SER A 160 -1.86 2.40 -7.00
N GLY A 161 -0.70 2.95 -7.41
CA GLY A 161 0.56 2.22 -7.46
C GLY A 161 0.97 1.70 -6.08
N TYR A 162 0.88 2.58 -5.06
CA TYR A 162 1.20 2.24 -3.68
C TYR A 162 0.23 1.22 -3.07
N ALA A 163 -1.07 1.32 -3.35
CA ALA A 163 -2.07 0.42 -2.77
C ALA A 163 -2.02 -1.00 -3.35
N PHE A 164 -1.86 -1.13 -4.69
CA PHE A 164 -2.13 -2.41 -5.34
C PHE A 164 -0.90 -3.13 -5.88
N VAL A 165 0.22 -2.44 -6.14
CA VAL A 165 1.33 -3.04 -6.88
C VAL A 165 2.54 -3.28 -5.98
N PRO A 166 2.93 -4.57 -5.74
CA PRO A 166 4.22 -4.85 -5.12
C PRO A 166 5.39 -4.23 -5.91
N PRO A 167 6.46 -3.80 -5.26
CA PRO A 167 6.85 -4.09 -3.88
C PRO A 167 6.41 -3.06 -2.83
N SER A 168 5.35 -2.31 -3.06
CA SER A 168 4.83 -1.36 -2.06
C SER A 168 4.48 -2.04 -0.73
N ALA A 169 4.67 -1.33 0.38
CA ALA A 169 4.47 -1.89 1.73
C ALA A 169 3.03 -2.41 1.94
N GLY A 170 2.02 -1.67 1.45
CA GLY A 170 0.61 -2.02 1.60
C GLY A 170 0.24 -3.32 0.89
N SER A 171 0.54 -3.41 -0.40
CA SER A 171 0.22 -4.59 -1.22
C SER A 171 0.95 -5.85 -0.73
N VAL A 172 2.22 -5.72 -0.33
CA VAL A 172 3.02 -6.83 0.21
C VAL A 172 2.44 -7.34 1.53
N LEU A 173 2.02 -6.44 2.42
CA LEU A 173 1.42 -6.77 3.70
C LEU A 173 0.16 -7.61 3.53
N VAL A 174 -0.78 -7.14 2.69
CA VAL A 174 -2.06 -7.81 2.48
C VAL A 174 -1.87 -9.15 1.77
N ALA A 175 -1.02 -9.20 0.73
CA ALA A 175 -0.69 -10.43 0.03
C ALA A 175 -0.08 -11.48 0.97
N ASN A 176 0.86 -11.08 1.83
CA ASN A 176 1.48 -11.98 2.80
C ASN A 176 0.46 -12.49 3.82
N ALA A 177 -0.42 -11.62 4.33
CA ALA A 177 -1.45 -12.00 5.30
C ALA A 177 -2.40 -13.07 4.75
N LEU A 178 -2.81 -12.96 3.47
CA LEU A 178 -3.71 -13.89 2.81
C LEU A 178 -3.00 -15.03 2.07
N GLY A 179 -1.68 -15.18 2.23
CA GLY A 179 -0.91 -16.26 1.59
C GLY A 179 -0.88 -16.17 0.06
N VAL A 180 -0.93 -14.96 -0.50
CA VAL A 180 -0.85 -14.71 -1.95
C VAL A 180 0.60 -14.47 -2.34
N ASN A 181 1.11 -15.17 -3.35
CA ASN A 181 2.44 -14.91 -3.86
C ASN A 181 2.49 -13.54 -4.59
N LEU A 182 3.62 -12.85 -4.47
CA LEU A 182 3.72 -11.48 -5.00
C LEU A 182 3.62 -11.40 -6.53
N GLY A 183 3.98 -12.46 -7.26
CA GLY A 183 3.80 -12.49 -8.72
C GLY A 183 2.32 -12.46 -9.09
N THR A 184 1.48 -13.27 -8.45
CA THR A 184 0.02 -13.22 -8.63
C THR A 184 -0.55 -11.86 -8.22
N MET A 185 -0.05 -11.30 -7.09
CA MET A 185 -0.46 -9.96 -6.66
C MET A 185 -0.09 -8.89 -7.69
N ILE A 186 1.08 -8.97 -8.34
CA ILE A 186 1.48 -8.06 -9.42
C ILE A 186 0.57 -8.22 -10.65
N MET A 187 0.28 -9.46 -11.05
CA MET A 187 -0.58 -9.73 -12.22
C MET A 187 -2.01 -9.17 -12.04
N VAL A 188 -2.56 -9.21 -10.83
CA VAL A 188 -3.89 -8.67 -10.52
C VAL A 188 -3.80 -7.16 -10.17
N GLY A 189 -2.78 -6.76 -9.45
CA GLY A 189 -2.61 -5.41 -8.93
C GLY A 189 -2.33 -4.36 -10.01
N ILE A 190 -1.52 -4.68 -11.04
CA ILE A 190 -1.23 -3.73 -12.13
C ILE A 190 -2.50 -3.35 -12.91
N PRO A 191 -3.31 -4.31 -13.42
CA PRO A 191 -4.57 -3.95 -14.08
C PRO A 191 -5.52 -3.19 -13.16
N THR A 192 -5.64 -3.60 -11.90
CA THR A 192 -6.48 -2.90 -10.91
C THR A 192 -6.01 -1.45 -10.73
N ALA A 193 -4.72 -1.23 -10.54
CA ALA A 193 -4.14 0.11 -10.35
C ALA A 193 -4.35 1.01 -11.60
N LEU A 194 -4.18 0.45 -12.80
CA LEU A 194 -4.42 1.17 -14.06
C LEU A 194 -5.88 1.59 -14.22
N ILE A 195 -6.83 0.71 -13.92
CA ILE A 195 -8.27 1.02 -13.98
C ILE A 195 -8.64 2.04 -12.92
N CYS A 196 -8.12 1.91 -11.68
CA CYS A 196 -8.33 2.88 -10.62
C CYS A 196 -7.78 4.27 -11.01
N MET A 197 -6.55 4.34 -11.51
CA MET A 197 -5.96 5.58 -11.99
C MET A 197 -6.78 6.21 -13.14
N LEU A 198 -7.29 5.39 -14.06
CA LEU A 198 -8.15 5.88 -15.15
C LEU A 198 -9.43 6.52 -14.60
N VAL A 199 -10.14 5.83 -13.72
CA VAL A 199 -11.44 6.30 -13.20
C VAL A 199 -11.25 7.47 -12.24
N SER A 200 -10.42 7.33 -11.22
CA SER A 200 -10.26 8.33 -10.16
C SER A 200 -9.27 9.44 -10.52
N GLY A 201 -8.30 9.18 -11.39
CA GLY A 201 -7.32 10.15 -11.82
C GLY A 201 -7.75 10.90 -13.08
N ILE A 202 -7.90 10.19 -14.20
CA ILE A 202 -8.11 10.84 -15.50
C ILE A 202 -9.54 11.34 -15.64
N ILE A 203 -10.53 10.50 -15.39
CA ILE A 203 -11.94 10.87 -15.55
C ILE A 203 -12.35 11.87 -14.47
N TRP A 204 -12.15 11.50 -13.20
CA TRP A 204 -12.50 12.37 -12.09
C TRP A 204 -11.66 13.64 -12.03
N GLY A 205 -10.35 13.54 -12.20
CA GLY A 205 -9.44 14.71 -12.23
C GLY A 205 -9.79 15.69 -13.34
N GLY A 206 -10.13 15.19 -14.52
CA GLY A 206 -10.65 16.01 -15.61
C GLY A 206 -11.96 16.71 -15.25
N PHE A 207 -12.91 15.98 -14.63
CA PHE A 207 -14.20 16.56 -14.19
C PHE A 207 -14.03 17.62 -13.11
N ILE A 208 -13.35 17.29 -12.01
CA ILE A 208 -13.22 18.20 -10.86
C ILE A 208 -12.33 19.39 -11.16
N GLY A 209 -11.26 19.21 -11.94
CA GLY A 209 -10.37 20.29 -12.36
C GLY A 209 -10.99 21.28 -13.33
N ASN A 210 -12.01 20.87 -14.10
CA ASN A 210 -12.82 21.80 -14.91
C ASN A 210 -13.91 22.49 -14.08
N LYS A 211 -14.38 21.86 -12.98
CA LYS A 211 -15.46 22.38 -12.14
C LYS A 211 -14.95 23.33 -11.05
N ILE A 212 -13.78 23.06 -10.48
CA ILE A 212 -13.15 23.88 -9.44
C ILE A 212 -11.83 24.39 -9.99
N PHE A 213 -11.77 25.70 -10.24
CA PHE A 213 -10.51 26.32 -10.60
C PHE A 213 -9.70 26.61 -9.34
N THR A 214 -8.52 26.01 -9.27
CA THR A 214 -7.55 26.22 -8.20
C THR A 214 -6.32 26.87 -8.81
N GLU A 215 -5.94 28.01 -8.26
CA GLU A 215 -4.73 28.73 -8.67
C GLU A 215 -3.47 27.96 -8.29
N LEU A 216 -2.35 28.38 -8.83
CA LEU A 216 -1.06 27.86 -8.40
C LEU A 216 -0.79 28.35 -6.98
N PRO A 217 -0.27 27.50 -6.09
CA PRO A 217 0.17 27.92 -4.76
C PRO A 217 1.12 29.10 -4.83
N ALA A 218 0.98 30.06 -3.88
CA ALA A 218 1.77 31.29 -3.88
C ALA A 218 3.27 31.04 -3.76
N ASN A 219 3.65 29.94 -3.10
CA ASN A 219 5.03 29.54 -2.83
C ASN A 219 5.58 28.49 -3.81
N VAL A 220 4.98 28.36 -5.00
CA VAL A 220 5.61 27.58 -6.07
C VAL A 220 6.90 28.29 -6.47
N GLY A 221 7.95 28.00 -5.70
CA GLY A 221 9.32 28.33 -6.11
C GLY A 221 9.52 27.71 -7.50
N GLU A 222 10.23 28.41 -8.36
CA GLU A 222 10.73 27.80 -9.59
C GLU A 222 11.31 26.44 -9.23
N ILE A 223 10.92 25.39 -9.98
CA ILE A 223 11.58 24.08 -9.85
C ILE A 223 13.06 24.43 -9.87
N LYS A 224 13.73 24.31 -8.73
CA LYS A 224 15.18 24.55 -8.67
C LYS A 224 15.77 23.54 -9.62
N ASP A 225 16.07 24.00 -10.80
CA ASP A 225 16.99 23.29 -11.68
C ASP A 225 18.34 23.32 -10.98
N ASP A 226 18.62 22.29 -10.18
CA ASP A 226 19.89 22.15 -9.45
C ASP A 226 21.06 21.99 -10.46
N GLY A 227 20.84 22.20 -11.75
CA GLY A 227 21.84 22.07 -12.82
C GLY A 227 22.40 20.66 -12.98
N LYS A 228 21.82 19.68 -12.28
CA LYS A 228 22.24 18.28 -12.38
C LYS A 228 21.55 17.63 -13.57
N GLU A 229 22.32 17.07 -14.49
CA GLU A 229 21.77 16.24 -15.54
C GLU A 229 20.93 15.12 -14.96
N LEU A 230 19.67 15.01 -15.38
CA LEU A 230 18.80 13.91 -14.96
C LEU A 230 19.28 12.59 -15.62
N PRO A 231 19.05 11.43 -14.97
CA PRO A 231 19.38 10.14 -15.57
C PRO A 231 18.58 9.89 -16.84
N SER A 232 19.05 9.00 -17.73
CA SER A 232 18.27 8.65 -18.92
C SER A 232 16.99 7.88 -18.54
N PHE A 233 15.90 8.13 -19.26
CA PHE A 233 14.60 7.48 -19.02
C PHE A 233 14.70 5.95 -19.04
N GLY A 234 15.38 5.38 -20.05
CA GLY A 234 15.52 3.92 -20.18
C GLY A 234 16.27 3.29 -19.01
N LEU A 235 17.29 3.97 -18.48
CA LEU A 235 18.03 3.51 -17.31
C LEU A 235 17.15 3.47 -16.06
N VAL A 236 16.41 4.56 -15.80
CA VAL A 236 15.51 4.65 -14.63
C VAL A 236 14.42 3.59 -14.72
N LEU A 237 13.76 3.50 -15.87
CA LEU A 237 12.70 2.51 -16.08
C LEU A 237 13.25 1.07 -15.96
N GLY A 238 14.42 0.79 -16.55
CA GLY A 238 15.08 -0.51 -16.43
C GLY A 238 15.34 -0.89 -14.97
N VAL A 239 15.86 0.03 -14.16
CA VAL A 239 16.13 -0.20 -12.74
C VAL A 239 14.82 -0.43 -11.96
N ILE A 240 13.76 0.34 -12.24
CA ILE A 240 12.43 0.15 -11.61
C ILE A 240 11.83 -1.22 -11.95
N LEU A 241 12.03 -1.68 -13.17
CA LEU A 241 11.48 -2.96 -13.63
C LEU A 241 12.21 -4.19 -13.09
N ILE A 242 13.46 -4.06 -12.60
CA ILE A 242 14.24 -5.21 -12.09
C ILE A 242 13.43 -6.07 -11.11
N PRO A 243 12.91 -5.55 -9.98
CA PRO A 243 12.20 -6.39 -9.01
C PRO A 243 10.92 -6.98 -9.58
N LEU A 244 10.18 -6.21 -10.38
CA LEU A 244 8.95 -6.68 -11.00
C LEU A 244 9.20 -7.84 -11.96
N VAL A 245 10.18 -7.70 -12.83
CA VAL A 245 10.55 -8.73 -13.82
C VAL A 245 11.06 -10.00 -13.13
N LEU A 246 11.95 -9.88 -12.15
CA LEU A 246 12.49 -11.05 -11.43
C LEU A 246 11.40 -11.81 -10.69
N ILE A 247 10.48 -11.12 -10.00
CA ILE A 247 9.36 -11.74 -9.27
C ILE A 247 8.39 -12.41 -10.26
N LEU A 248 8.06 -11.74 -11.37
CA LEU A 248 7.17 -12.31 -12.39
C LEU A 248 7.80 -13.53 -13.07
N LEU A 249 9.07 -13.45 -13.45
CA LEU A 249 9.79 -14.59 -14.07
C LEU A 249 9.82 -15.79 -13.13
N SER A 250 10.08 -15.60 -11.84
CA SER A 250 10.02 -16.66 -10.83
C SER A 250 8.63 -17.29 -10.72
N THR A 251 7.57 -16.48 -10.83
CA THR A 251 6.21 -16.98 -10.77
C THR A 251 5.84 -17.74 -12.02
N LEU A 252 6.15 -17.20 -13.20
CA LEU A 252 5.83 -17.79 -14.50
C LEU A 252 6.66 -19.05 -14.79
N SER A 253 7.91 -19.12 -14.30
CA SER A 253 8.80 -20.27 -14.51
C SER A 253 8.19 -21.60 -14.02
N LYS A 254 7.32 -21.54 -13.01
CA LYS A 254 6.62 -22.72 -12.49
C LYS A 254 5.62 -23.35 -13.48
N TYR A 255 5.19 -22.58 -14.47
CA TYR A 255 4.24 -23.02 -15.50
C TYR A 255 4.93 -23.31 -16.85
N MET A 256 6.25 -23.10 -16.92
CA MET A 256 7.04 -23.33 -18.14
C MET A 256 7.82 -24.64 -18.05
N PRO A 257 7.96 -25.39 -19.13
CA PRO A 257 8.76 -26.63 -19.18
C PRO A 257 10.26 -26.28 -19.21
N LEU A 258 10.78 -25.76 -18.11
CA LEU A 258 12.21 -25.38 -17.97
C LEU A 258 12.99 -26.48 -17.23
N PRO A 259 14.30 -26.65 -17.53
CA PRO A 259 15.16 -27.52 -16.72
C PRO A 259 15.14 -27.15 -15.24
N ALA A 260 15.16 -28.14 -14.34
CA ALA A 260 15.06 -27.92 -12.89
C ALA A 260 16.08 -26.88 -12.37
N GLY A 261 17.33 -26.95 -12.80
CA GLY A 261 18.34 -25.97 -12.38
C GLY A 261 18.05 -24.53 -12.82
N VAL A 262 17.37 -24.33 -13.96
CA VAL A 262 16.94 -22.98 -14.39
C VAL A 262 15.78 -22.51 -13.55
N GLN A 263 14.81 -23.40 -13.23
CA GLN A 263 13.70 -23.06 -12.33
C GLN A 263 14.19 -22.68 -10.93
N ASP A 264 15.17 -23.40 -10.40
CA ASP A 264 15.76 -23.12 -9.09
C ASP A 264 16.44 -21.74 -9.06
N VAL A 265 17.24 -21.42 -10.09
CA VAL A 265 17.90 -20.10 -10.21
C VAL A 265 16.85 -18.98 -10.33
N LEU A 266 15.86 -19.12 -11.21
CA LEU A 266 14.81 -18.11 -11.35
C LEU A 266 13.97 -18.02 -10.06
N GLY A 267 13.69 -19.14 -9.41
CA GLY A 267 13.02 -19.19 -8.12
C GLY A 267 13.78 -18.46 -7.02
N PHE A 268 15.11 -18.58 -7.01
CA PHE A 268 15.97 -17.89 -6.04
C PHE A 268 16.06 -16.38 -6.34
N LEU A 269 16.37 -16.00 -7.57
CA LEU A 269 16.51 -14.59 -7.97
C LEU A 269 15.21 -13.81 -7.83
N GLY A 270 14.08 -14.46 -8.06
CA GLY A 270 12.77 -13.85 -7.91
C GLY A 270 12.20 -13.88 -6.48
N LYS A 271 12.97 -14.36 -5.47
CA LYS A 271 12.59 -14.13 -4.07
C LYS A 271 12.52 -12.62 -3.82
N PRO A 272 11.40 -12.09 -3.29
CA PRO A 272 11.16 -10.64 -3.25
C PRO A 272 12.26 -9.83 -2.57
N PHE A 273 12.81 -10.34 -1.46
CA PHE A 273 13.93 -9.67 -0.77
C PHE A 273 15.19 -9.60 -1.65
N LEU A 274 15.49 -10.67 -2.42
CA LEU A 274 16.66 -10.71 -3.28
C LEU A 274 16.46 -9.82 -4.52
N ALA A 275 15.29 -9.87 -5.15
CA ALA A 275 14.94 -9.02 -6.27
C ALA A 275 15.07 -7.52 -5.91
N LEU A 276 14.58 -7.12 -4.71
CA LEU A 276 14.74 -5.76 -4.19
C LEU A 276 16.21 -5.42 -3.84
N THR A 277 16.97 -6.37 -3.29
CA THR A 277 18.40 -6.17 -3.04
C THR A 277 19.14 -5.89 -4.35
N ILE A 278 18.90 -6.70 -5.38
CA ILE A 278 19.50 -6.51 -6.71
C ILE A 278 19.10 -5.14 -7.28
N ALA A 279 17.83 -4.77 -7.22
CA ALA A 279 17.34 -3.48 -7.69
C ALA A 279 17.98 -2.30 -6.94
N THR A 280 18.10 -2.40 -5.61
CA THR A 280 18.72 -1.37 -4.77
C THR A 280 20.19 -1.20 -5.11
N LEU A 281 20.94 -2.31 -5.25
CA LEU A 281 22.35 -2.27 -5.66
C LEU A 281 22.52 -1.71 -7.08
N ALA A 282 21.64 -2.08 -8.01
CA ALA A 282 21.64 -1.53 -9.37
C ALA A 282 21.34 -0.01 -9.34
N ALA A 283 20.36 0.44 -8.55
CA ALA A 283 20.07 1.85 -8.36
C ALA A 283 21.26 2.60 -7.74
N MET A 284 21.90 2.05 -6.69
CA MET A 284 23.10 2.64 -6.10
C MET A 284 24.23 2.79 -7.11
N TYR A 285 24.44 1.79 -7.94
CA TYR A 285 25.51 1.83 -8.93
C TYR A 285 25.18 2.77 -10.09
N PHE A 286 24.04 2.55 -10.77
CA PHE A 286 23.71 3.26 -12.01
C PHE A 286 23.18 4.69 -11.77
N LEU A 287 22.38 4.88 -10.74
CA LEU A 287 21.77 6.18 -10.42
C LEU A 287 22.54 6.94 -9.33
N GLY A 288 23.46 6.27 -8.64
CA GLY A 288 24.30 6.84 -7.60
C GLY A 288 25.76 6.98 -8.02
N ILE A 289 26.57 5.92 -7.90
CA ILE A 289 28.03 5.95 -8.08
C ILE A 289 28.42 6.50 -9.46
N ARG A 290 27.84 5.98 -10.54
CA ARG A 290 28.12 6.46 -11.91
C ARG A 290 27.75 7.93 -12.16
N ARG A 291 26.98 8.52 -11.26
CA ARG A 291 26.54 9.91 -11.32
C ARG A 291 27.24 10.80 -10.29
N GLY A 292 28.32 10.31 -9.69
CA GLY A 292 29.19 11.09 -8.83
C GLY A 292 28.78 11.11 -7.34
N PHE A 293 27.81 10.32 -6.92
CA PHE A 293 27.52 10.17 -5.49
C PHE A 293 28.61 9.35 -4.82
N SER A 294 29.16 9.84 -3.74
CA SER A 294 30.10 9.09 -2.91
C SER A 294 29.37 8.00 -2.10
N GLY A 295 30.08 6.95 -1.68
CA GLY A 295 29.54 5.91 -0.81
C GLY A 295 28.95 6.46 0.49
N ALA A 296 29.57 7.52 1.07
CA ALA A 296 29.06 8.18 2.26
C ALA A 296 27.72 8.91 2.02
N GLN A 297 27.57 9.55 0.86
CA GLN A 297 26.28 10.16 0.47
C GLN A 297 25.21 9.12 0.26
N LEU A 298 25.50 8.03 -0.45
CA LEU A 298 24.55 6.93 -0.65
C LEU A 298 24.13 6.31 0.67
N LYS A 299 25.07 6.05 1.59
CA LYS A 299 24.75 5.58 2.94
C LYS A 299 23.79 6.52 3.65
N LYS A 300 24.05 7.84 3.61
CA LYS A 300 23.16 8.84 4.22
C LYS A 300 21.75 8.85 3.63
N ILE A 301 21.63 8.66 2.30
CA ILE A 301 20.33 8.54 1.62
C ILE A 301 19.58 7.30 2.12
N LEU A 302 20.24 6.15 2.17
CA LEU A 302 19.65 4.90 2.65
C LEU A 302 19.21 5.01 4.12
N ASP A 303 20.07 5.56 4.99
CA ASP A 303 19.75 5.78 6.40
C ASP A 303 18.51 6.71 6.57
N HIS A 304 18.43 7.77 5.75
CA HIS A 304 17.29 8.68 5.77
C HIS A 304 16.00 8.01 5.30
N SER A 305 16.08 7.20 4.25
CA SER A 305 14.93 6.46 3.71
C SER A 305 14.36 5.43 4.69
N LEU A 306 15.17 4.93 5.63
CA LEU A 306 14.72 3.96 6.65
C LEU A 306 14.01 4.61 7.83
N ARG A 307 14.10 5.93 8.04
CA ARG A 307 13.48 6.60 9.21
C ARG A 307 11.97 6.36 9.31
N PRO A 308 11.15 6.52 8.24
CA PRO A 308 9.71 6.25 8.31
C PRO A 308 9.40 4.76 8.45
N VAL A 309 10.30 3.88 8.05
CA VAL A 309 10.10 2.42 8.03
C VAL A 309 9.88 1.87 9.44
N GLY A 310 10.59 2.38 10.46
CA GLY A 310 10.44 1.93 11.83
C GLY A 310 9.00 2.03 12.36
N MET A 311 8.36 3.18 12.12
CA MET A 311 6.96 3.39 12.47
C MET A 311 6.03 2.41 11.76
N ILE A 312 6.21 2.25 10.44
CA ILE A 312 5.40 1.35 9.61
C ILE A 312 5.53 -0.09 10.10
N LEU A 313 6.74 -0.55 10.38
CA LEU A 313 6.98 -1.91 10.88
C LEU A 313 6.33 -2.16 12.24
N LEU A 314 6.37 -1.18 13.16
CA LEU A 314 5.70 -1.30 14.46
C LEU A 314 4.18 -1.38 14.32
N VAL A 315 3.58 -0.58 13.42
CA VAL A 315 2.14 -0.63 13.12
C VAL A 315 1.78 -2.01 12.54
N ILE A 316 2.54 -2.49 11.56
CA ILE A 316 2.34 -3.80 10.94
C ILE A 316 2.45 -4.93 11.99
N ALA A 317 3.48 -4.89 12.83
CA ALA A 317 3.70 -5.87 13.89
C ALA A 317 2.51 -5.90 14.88
N SER A 318 2.06 -4.72 15.33
CA SER A 318 0.95 -4.61 16.28
C SER A 318 -0.37 -5.12 15.71
N GLY A 319 -0.63 -4.85 14.41
CA GLY A 319 -1.79 -5.43 13.72
C GLY A 319 -1.67 -6.95 13.58
N GLY A 320 -0.46 -7.45 13.37
CA GLY A 320 -0.16 -8.88 13.40
C GLY A 320 -0.45 -9.52 14.74
N VAL A 321 -0.19 -8.83 15.84
CA VAL A 321 -0.54 -9.32 17.20
C VAL A 321 -2.05 -9.49 17.33
N ILE A 322 -2.86 -8.53 16.88
CA ILE A 322 -4.34 -8.68 16.88
C ILE A 322 -4.74 -9.91 16.05
N ARG A 323 -4.21 -10.05 14.83
CA ARG A 323 -4.48 -11.21 13.97
C ARG A 323 -4.22 -12.53 14.70
N TRP A 324 -3.04 -12.68 15.25
CA TRP A 324 -2.65 -13.93 15.94
C TRP A 324 -3.46 -14.16 17.22
N MET A 325 -3.83 -13.08 17.94
CA MET A 325 -4.70 -13.17 19.10
C MET A 325 -6.10 -13.69 18.73
N LEU A 326 -6.68 -13.17 17.62
CA LEU A 326 -7.96 -13.65 17.10
C LEU A 326 -7.86 -15.11 16.59
N GLN A 327 -6.73 -15.49 15.99
CA GLN A 327 -6.51 -16.84 15.49
C GLN A 327 -6.31 -17.83 16.62
N ASP A 328 -5.41 -17.55 17.55
CA ASP A 328 -5.05 -18.45 18.65
C ASP A 328 -6.18 -18.55 19.70
N SER A 329 -7.08 -17.53 19.79
CA SER A 329 -8.32 -17.63 20.56
C SER A 329 -9.39 -18.55 19.94
N GLY A 330 -9.20 -18.98 18.68
CA GLY A 330 -10.17 -19.82 17.97
C GLY A 330 -11.33 -19.08 17.33
N LEU A 331 -11.32 -17.74 17.33
CA LEU A 331 -12.41 -16.91 16.79
C LEU A 331 -12.67 -17.17 15.30
N GLY A 332 -11.63 -17.43 14.51
CA GLY A 332 -11.75 -17.72 13.08
C GLY A 332 -12.67 -18.91 12.78
N ASN A 333 -12.65 -19.93 13.63
CA ASN A 333 -13.49 -21.12 13.51
C ASN A 333 -14.98 -20.86 13.79
N ILE A 334 -15.30 -19.73 14.43
CA ILE A 334 -16.67 -19.34 14.78
C ILE A 334 -17.24 -18.36 13.75
N ILE A 335 -16.46 -17.36 13.37
CA ILE A 335 -16.89 -16.32 12.42
C ILE A 335 -17.03 -16.89 11.01
N GLY A 336 -16.16 -17.81 10.58
CA GLY A 336 -16.19 -18.40 9.25
C GLY A 336 -17.60 -18.97 8.91
N PRO A 337 -18.12 -19.94 9.67
CA PRO A 337 -19.46 -20.52 9.41
C PRO A 337 -20.62 -19.54 9.53
N ALA A 338 -20.49 -18.50 10.38
CA ALA A 338 -21.52 -17.46 10.50
C ALA A 338 -21.57 -16.56 9.25
N LEU A 339 -20.41 -16.24 8.67
CA LEU A 339 -20.32 -15.45 7.44
C LEU A 339 -20.72 -16.27 6.20
N GLU A 340 -20.39 -17.55 6.14
CA GLU A 340 -20.88 -18.45 5.10
C GLU A 340 -22.40 -18.48 5.03
N LYS A 341 -23.07 -18.50 6.19
CA LYS A 341 -24.54 -18.45 6.28
C LYS A 341 -25.12 -17.10 5.87
N SER A 342 -24.34 -16.01 5.88
CA SER A 342 -24.82 -14.68 5.46
C SER A 342 -25.06 -14.57 3.97
N GLY A 343 -24.50 -15.46 3.14
CA GLY A 343 -24.57 -15.41 1.69
C GLY A 343 -23.82 -14.24 1.05
N LEU A 344 -23.11 -13.42 1.82
CA LEU A 344 -22.33 -12.29 1.31
C LEU A 344 -20.98 -12.77 0.76
N PRO A 345 -20.56 -12.31 -0.45
CA PRO A 345 -19.24 -12.59 -0.96
C PRO A 345 -18.15 -12.12 0.01
N LEU A 346 -17.15 -12.97 0.29
CA LEU A 346 -16.03 -12.65 1.20
C LEU A 346 -15.28 -11.38 0.80
N ILE A 347 -15.20 -11.09 -0.50
CA ILE A 347 -14.61 -9.85 -1.04
C ILE A 347 -15.34 -8.61 -0.55
N LEU A 348 -16.68 -8.63 -0.50
CA LEU A 348 -17.47 -7.52 0.03
C LEU A 348 -17.21 -7.32 1.53
N ILE A 349 -17.18 -8.40 2.28
CA ILE A 349 -16.88 -8.36 3.72
C ILE A 349 -15.50 -7.75 3.97
N ALA A 350 -14.49 -8.24 3.23
CA ALA A 350 -13.13 -7.75 3.31
C ALA A 350 -13.02 -6.24 3.03
N PHE A 351 -13.71 -5.77 1.98
CA PHE A 351 -13.77 -4.36 1.61
C PHE A 351 -14.44 -3.51 2.71
N PHE A 352 -15.60 -3.95 3.22
CA PHE A 352 -16.31 -3.18 4.25
C PHE A 352 -15.57 -3.13 5.58
N ILE A 353 -14.87 -4.19 5.97
CA ILE A 353 -14.00 -4.14 7.16
C ILE A 353 -12.89 -3.09 6.93
N ALA A 354 -12.23 -3.12 5.77
CA ALA A 354 -11.16 -2.19 5.47
C ALA A 354 -11.61 -0.73 5.45
N ILE A 355 -12.74 -0.41 4.81
CA ILE A 355 -13.25 0.97 4.72
C ILE A 355 -13.74 1.50 6.08
N LEU A 356 -14.35 0.65 6.92
CA LEU A 356 -14.76 1.03 8.27
C LEU A 356 -13.56 1.38 9.14
N VAL A 357 -12.51 0.57 9.11
CA VAL A 357 -11.27 0.86 9.84
C VAL A 357 -10.61 2.12 9.29
N ARG A 358 -10.55 2.27 7.97
CA ARG A 358 -9.99 3.46 7.30
C ARG A 358 -10.70 4.74 7.72
N ALA A 359 -12.02 4.76 7.63
CA ALA A 359 -12.82 5.90 8.02
C ALA A 359 -12.67 6.26 9.50
N SER A 360 -12.42 5.26 10.35
CA SER A 360 -12.28 5.47 11.81
C SER A 360 -10.88 5.94 12.20
N VAL A 361 -9.82 5.31 11.64
CA VAL A 361 -8.43 5.47 12.08
C VAL A 361 -7.64 6.46 11.24
N GLY A 362 -8.01 6.66 9.98
CA GLY A 362 -7.34 7.57 9.04
C GLY A 362 -6.04 7.03 8.44
N SER A 363 -5.60 5.82 8.79
CA SER A 363 -4.37 5.22 8.24
C SER A 363 -4.67 4.03 7.34
N SER A 364 -4.25 4.09 6.08
CA SER A 364 -4.41 3.00 5.12
C SER A 364 -3.64 1.74 5.54
N ILE A 365 -2.42 1.88 6.07
CA ILE A 365 -1.62 0.74 6.54
C ILE A 365 -2.31 0.03 7.72
N VAL A 366 -2.86 0.78 8.69
CA VAL A 366 -3.62 0.20 9.80
C VAL A 366 -4.85 -0.54 9.28
N ALA A 367 -5.59 0.07 8.36
CA ALA A 367 -6.79 -0.54 7.77
C ALA A 367 -6.46 -1.82 6.99
N MET A 368 -5.41 -1.79 6.16
CA MET A 368 -4.90 -2.97 5.44
C MET A 368 -4.50 -4.09 6.40
N THR A 369 -3.75 -3.75 7.46
CA THR A 369 -3.25 -4.72 8.44
C THR A 369 -4.39 -5.38 9.19
N MET A 370 -5.35 -4.60 9.67
CA MET A 370 -6.49 -5.12 10.44
C MET A 370 -7.43 -5.94 9.56
N ALA A 371 -7.83 -5.42 8.41
CA ALA A 371 -8.75 -6.12 7.53
C ALA A 371 -8.16 -7.44 7.02
N SER A 372 -6.91 -7.42 6.52
CA SER A 372 -6.25 -8.65 6.09
C SER A 372 -5.99 -9.62 7.23
N GLY A 373 -5.68 -9.10 8.42
CA GLY A 373 -5.51 -9.90 9.64
C GLY A 373 -6.79 -10.64 10.02
N ILE A 374 -7.93 -9.95 10.05
CA ILE A 374 -9.24 -10.55 10.34
C ILE A 374 -9.59 -11.58 9.28
N MET A 375 -9.51 -11.23 7.99
CA MET A 375 -9.85 -12.15 6.89
C MET A 375 -8.97 -13.40 6.89
N ALA A 376 -7.69 -13.28 7.23
CA ALA A 376 -6.76 -14.41 7.27
C ALA A 376 -7.05 -15.42 8.42
N THR A 377 -7.87 -15.06 9.41
CA THR A 377 -8.30 -16.00 10.47
C THR A 377 -9.44 -16.91 10.03
N MET A 378 -10.07 -16.63 8.88
CA MET A 378 -11.25 -17.37 8.40
C MET A 378 -10.82 -18.54 7.52
N PRO A 379 -11.12 -19.81 7.88
CA PRO A 379 -10.82 -20.97 7.03
C PRO A 379 -11.40 -20.82 5.63
N ALA A 380 -12.65 -20.37 5.50
CA ALA A 380 -13.32 -20.14 4.22
C ALA A 380 -12.53 -19.22 3.26
N VAL A 381 -11.75 -18.27 3.78
CA VAL A 381 -10.87 -17.42 2.95
C VAL A 381 -9.65 -18.20 2.46
N MET A 382 -9.05 -19.00 3.35
CA MET A 382 -7.82 -19.74 3.03
C MET A 382 -8.08 -20.91 2.08
N ASP A 383 -9.30 -21.43 2.03
CA ASP A 383 -9.74 -22.50 1.13
C ASP A 383 -10.07 -22.00 -0.29
N THR A 384 -10.13 -20.67 -0.50
CA THR A 384 -10.36 -20.11 -1.84
C THR A 384 -9.13 -20.22 -2.75
N SER A 385 -9.32 -20.07 -4.05
CA SER A 385 -8.23 -20.07 -5.03
C SER A 385 -7.23 -18.92 -4.78
N MET A 386 -6.00 -19.08 -5.28
CA MET A 386 -4.99 -18.03 -5.24
C MET A 386 -5.46 -16.74 -5.93
N LEU A 387 -6.18 -16.88 -7.05
CA LEU A 387 -6.70 -15.74 -7.82
C LEU A 387 -7.80 -15.00 -7.05
N TYR A 388 -8.70 -15.72 -6.38
CA TYR A 388 -9.74 -15.14 -5.53
C TYR A 388 -9.12 -14.34 -4.36
N ARG A 389 -8.12 -14.92 -3.69
CA ARG A 389 -7.40 -14.24 -2.60
C ARG A 389 -6.64 -13.00 -3.10
N ALA A 390 -6.07 -13.04 -4.30
CA ALA A 390 -5.43 -11.87 -4.90
C ALA A 390 -6.45 -10.76 -5.22
N ALA A 391 -7.63 -11.11 -5.73
CA ALA A 391 -8.73 -10.16 -5.89
C ALA A 391 -9.19 -9.58 -4.55
N MET A 392 -9.29 -10.41 -3.51
CA MET A 392 -9.59 -9.96 -2.15
C MET A 392 -8.52 -9.02 -1.59
N CYS A 393 -7.24 -9.25 -1.87
CA CYS A 393 -6.17 -8.30 -1.53
C CYS A 393 -6.44 -6.92 -2.15
N CYS A 394 -6.81 -6.87 -3.43
CA CYS A 394 -7.16 -5.61 -4.09
C CYS A 394 -8.40 -4.95 -3.45
N ALA A 395 -9.41 -5.72 -3.06
CA ALA A 395 -10.59 -5.18 -2.37
C ALA A 395 -10.23 -4.59 -0.99
N ILE A 396 -9.38 -5.27 -0.22
CA ILE A 396 -8.88 -4.77 1.07
C ILE A 396 -8.08 -3.48 0.88
N CYS A 397 -7.12 -3.48 -0.05
CA CYS A 397 -6.31 -2.30 -0.36
C CYS A 397 -7.18 -1.13 -0.83
N GLY A 398 -8.20 -1.40 -1.65
CA GLY A 398 -9.16 -0.40 -2.09
C GLY A 398 -10.00 0.17 -0.95
N GLY A 399 -10.56 -0.68 -0.09
CA GLY A 399 -11.30 -0.24 1.09
C GLY A 399 -10.43 0.56 2.06
N ALA A 400 -9.18 0.16 2.24
CA ALA A 400 -8.19 0.87 3.06
C ALA A 400 -7.70 2.18 2.45
N THR A 401 -7.91 2.41 1.18
CA THR A 401 -7.61 3.67 0.49
C THR A 401 -8.81 4.62 0.54
N ALA A 402 -10.03 4.10 0.42
CA ALA A 402 -11.27 4.87 0.38
C ALA A 402 -11.49 5.76 1.61
N LEU A 403 -12.32 6.80 1.45
CA LEU A 403 -12.75 7.71 2.52
C LEU A 403 -11.59 8.37 3.30
N SER A 404 -10.48 8.72 2.62
CA SER A 404 -9.47 9.58 3.21
C SER A 404 -10.07 10.97 3.50
N HIS A 405 -10.11 11.38 4.76
CA HIS A 405 -10.68 12.65 5.18
C HIS A 405 -9.83 13.31 6.29
N VAL A 406 -10.40 14.19 7.07
CA VAL A 406 -9.69 15.01 8.09
C VAL A 406 -8.91 14.22 9.15
N ASN A 407 -9.12 12.92 9.27
CA ASN A 407 -8.34 12.05 10.17
C ASN A 407 -7.06 11.48 9.52
N ASP A 408 -6.83 11.74 8.22
CA ASP A 408 -5.73 11.20 7.44
C ASP A 408 -4.63 12.24 7.18
N ALA A 409 -3.39 11.85 7.37
CA ALA A 409 -2.23 12.72 7.06
C ALA A 409 -2.14 13.06 5.57
N GLY A 410 -2.52 12.14 4.67
CA GLY A 410 -2.57 12.38 3.22
C GLY A 410 -3.55 13.47 2.83
N PHE A 411 -4.70 13.54 3.51
CA PHE A 411 -5.68 14.62 3.31
C PHE A 411 -5.09 16.00 3.58
N TRP A 412 -4.41 16.16 4.72
CA TRP A 412 -3.77 17.42 5.09
C TRP A 412 -2.56 17.74 4.22
N LEU A 413 -1.78 16.73 3.87
CA LEU A 413 -0.64 16.89 2.97
C LEU A 413 -1.09 17.48 1.64
N VAL A 414 -2.10 16.88 1.01
CA VAL A 414 -2.62 17.33 -0.30
C VAL A 414 -3.25 18.72 -0.17
N GLY A 415 -4.06 18.97 0.86
CA GLY A 415 -4.65 20.29 1.11
C GLY A 415 -3.59 21.38 1.26
N THR A 416 -2.52 21.10 2.00
CA THR A 416 -1.41 22.02 2.22
C THR A 416 -0.60 22.28 0.96
N PHE A 417 -0.22 21.24 0.21
CA PHE A 417 0.57 21.40 -1.01
C PHE A 417 -0.17 22.10 -2.13
N LEU A 418 -1.49 21.89 -2.22
CA LEU A 418 -2.32 22.56 -3.22
C LEU A 418 -2.87 23.91 -2.75
N GLU A 419 -2.59 24.31 -1.50
CA GLU A 419 -3.13 25.51 -0.83
C GLU A 419 -4.66 25.61 -0.99
N ILE A 420 -5.38 24.49 -0.79
CA ILE A 420 -6.84 24.40 -0.85
C ILE A 420 -7.46 24.16 0.53
N ASP A 421 -8.66 24.68 0.74
CA ASP A 421 -9.41 24.50 1.97
C ASP A 421 -9.90 23.04 2.16
N GLU A 422 -10.30 22.70 3.38
CA GLU A 422 -10.77 21.37 3.73
C GLU A 422 -11.99 20.93 2.89
N LYS A 423 -12.87 21.89 2.56
CA LYS A 423 -14.07 21.61 1.77
C LYS A 423 -13.72 21.23 0.33
N THR A 424 -12.73 21.90 -0.25
CA THR A 424 -12.21 21.59 -1.58
C THR A 424 -11.44 20.28 -1.56
N THR A 425 -10.64 20.03 -0.53
CA THR A 425 -9.93 18.74 -0.34
C THR A 425 -10.91 17.58 -0.21
N LEU A 426 -11.99 17.71 0.58
CA LEU A 426 -13.05 16.70 0.65
C LEU A 426 -13.71 16.44 -0.70
N LYS A 427 -13.96 17.49 -1.50
CA LYS A 427 -14.61 17.35 -2.81
C LYS A 427 -13.69 16.85 -3.92
N SER A 428 -12.39 16.97 -3.78
CA SER A 428 -11.41 16.54 -4.79
C SER A 428 -10.69 15.26 -4.39
N TRP A 429 -9.89 15.31 -3.34
CA TRP A 429 -9.06 14.22 -2.85
C TRP A 429 -9.89 13.06 -2.26
N THR A 430 -10.78 13.34 -1.29
CA THR A 430 -11.55 12.28 -0.64
C THR A 430 -12.42 11.50 -1.62
N ILE A 431 -13.01 12.20 -2.60
CA ILE A 431 -13.79 11.52 -3.64
C ILE A 431 -12.86 10.71 -4.55
N MET A 432 -11.68 11.22 -4.92
CA MET A 432 -10.70 10.48 -5.70
C MET A 432 -10.30 9.17 -5.00
N GLU A 433 -9.94 9.21 -3.72
CA GLU A 433 -9.57 8.05 -2.91
C GLU A 433 -10.74 7.06 -2.80
N THR A 434 -11.98 7.57 -2.62
CA THR A 434 -13.18 6.74 -2.58
C THR A 434 -13.45 6.06 -3.93
N LEU A 435 -13.23 6.76 -5.04
CA LEU A 435 -13.34 6.19 -6.38
C LEU A 435 -12.27 5.10 -6.63
N ILE A 436 -11.04 5.26 -6.10
CA ILE A 436 -10.03 4.18 -6.12
C ILE A 436 -10.62 2.95 -5.43
N GLY A 437 -11.15 3.11 -4.21
CA GLY A 437 -11.67 1.99 -3.43
C GLY A 437 -12.85 1.29 -4.09
N VAL A 438 -13.85 2.04 -4.56
CA VAL A 438 -15.03 1.47 -5.22
C VAL A 438 -14.65 0.79 -6.55
N THR A 439 -13.75 1.40 -7.32
CA THR A 439 -13.27 0.80 -8.57
C THR A 439 -12.51 -0.50 -8.30
N ALA A 440 -11.63 -0.52 -7.29
CA ALA A 440 -10.92 -1.73 -6.89
C ALA A 440 -11.88 -2.84 -6.45
N LEU A 441 -12.95 -2.51 -5.71
CA LEU A 441 -13.98 -3.46 -5.35
C LEU A 441 -14.66 -4.06 -6.58
N ILE A 442 -15.08 -3.22 -7.53
CA ILE A 442 -15.73 -3.68 -8.77
C ILE A 442 -14.80 -4.61 -9.55
N VAL A 443 -13.54 -4.20 -9.74
CA VAL A 443 -12.52 -5.03 -10.42
C VAL A 443 -12.32 -6.36 -9.69
N SER A 444 -12.24 -6.33 -8.35
CA SER A 444 -12.09 -7.54 -7.54
C SER A 444 -13.28 -8.50 -7.67
N LEU A 445 -14.50 -7.97 -7.71
CA LEU A 445 -15.70 -8.76 -7.93
C LEU A 445 -15.73 -9.37 -9.33
N VAL A 446 -15.32 -8.61 -10.36
CA VAL A 446 -15.21 -9.15 -11.73
C VAL A 446 -14.18 -10.27 -11.80
N ILE A 447 -13.00 -10.09 -11.20
CA ILE A 447 -11.96 -11.12 -11.18
C ILE A 447 -12.45 -12.38 -10.44
N SER A 448 -13.23 -12.22 -9.37
CA SER A 448 -13.74 -13.35 -8.59
C SER A 448 -14.70 -14.27 -9.35
N ILE A 449 -15.29 -13.80 -10.46
CA ILE A 449 -16.14 -14.63 -11.32
C ILE A 449 -15.31 -15.68 -12.08
N PHE A 450 -14.04 -15.41 -12.30
CA PHE A 450 -13.11 -16.28 -13.03
C PHE A 450 -12.14 -17.06 -12.11
N ALA A 451 -12.35 -16.98 -10.79
CA ALA A 451 -11.40 -17.45 -9.77
C ALA A 451 -11.78 -18.81 -9.14
#